data_1147fb39b7df08c391bb9fd3fba4d267
#
_entry.id   1147fb39b7df08c391bb9fd3fba4d267
#
_cell.length_a   1.000
_cell.length_b   1.000
_cell.length_c   1.000
_cell.angle_alpha   90.00
_cell.angle_beta   90.00
_cell.angle_gamma   90.00
#
_symmetry.space_group_name_H-M   'P 1'
#
loop_
_entity.id
_entity.type
_entity.pdbx_description
1 polymer ?
#
loop_
_entity_poly.entity_id
_entity_poly.type
_entity_poly.pdbx_seq_one_letter_code
_entity_poly.pdbx_strand_id
1 'polypeptide(L)'
;MSKVFIIGAAGKVGRRLVMQLVGRGHEAIALHRNPEQGSELADLGAMPIEGNLLELESGQMAQLMSSSDAVVFTAGAGGAGMDLTNAIDGRGLELAVAAAIQAGVRRFILVSAFPDALRGSPLSEGFENYIAVKKRADAHLVGSDLDWVIVRPGTLLEDTGTGKILTDVAIPYGEVSRDDVAATLAELIDQPKVSRVIIELTQGDTPVSDAVRRLDRGRCSQ
;
A
#
# COMPACT_ATOMS: atom_id res chain seq x y z
N MET A 1 15.77 -4.30 -10.92
CA MET A 1 14.74 -3.47 -11.60
C MET A 1 13.46 -4.27 -11.62
N SER A 2 12.37 -3.75 -11.11
CA SER A 2 11.06 -4.42 -11.04
C SER A 2 10.00 -3.53 -11.66
N LYS A 3 8.96 -4.14 -12.24
CA LYS A 3 7.75 -3.45 -12.71
C LYS A 3 6.70 -3.51 -11.60
N VAL A 4 6.27 -2.36 -11.10
CA VAL A 4 5.38 -2.24 -9.94
C VAL A 4 4.06 -1.63 -10.37
N PHE A 5 2.97 -2.40 -10.26
CA PHE A 5 1.61 -1.91 -10.52
C PHE A 5 1.05 -1.24 -9.28
N ILE A 6 0.68 0.04 -9.39
CA ILE A 6 0.25 0.85 -8.25
C ILE A 6 -1.23 1.17 -8.38
N ILE A 7 -2.04 0.63 -7.49
CA ILE A 7 -3.46 0.97 -7.34
C ILE A 7 -3.57 2.12 -6.34
N GLY A 8 -4.13 3.24 -6.77
CA GLY A 8 -4.15 4.48 -6.00
C GLY A 8 -2.92 5.38 -6.23
N ALA A 9 -2.26 5.24 -7.38
CA ALA A 9 -1.06 5.99 -7.76
C ALA A 9 -1.25 7.52 -7.72
N ALA A 10 -2.44 8.01 -8.08
CA ALA A 10 -2.77 9.45 -8.03
C ALA A 10 -3.03 9.98 -6.61
N GLY A 11 -3.07 9.10 -5.60
CA GLY A 11 -3.21 9.48 -4.19
C GLY A 11 -1.92 10.07 -3.61
N LYS A 12 -2.03 10.65 -2.40
CA LYS A 12 -0.91 11.33 -1.75
C LYS A 12 0.28 10.42 -1.44
N VAL A 13 0.05 9.17 -1.02
CA VAL A 13 1.11 8.16 -0.84
C VAL A 13 1.57 7.62 -2.19
N GLY A 14 0.62 7.34 -3.10
CA GLY A 14 0.90 6.77 -4.41
C GLY A 14 1.86 7.62 -5.26
N ARG A 15 1.65 8.94 -5.34
CA ARG A 15 2.55 9.87 -6.07
C ARG A 15 3.97 9.85 -5.51
N ARG A 16 4.10 9.84 -4.18
CA ARG A 16 5.40 9.74 -3.50
C ARG A 16 6.08 8.40 -3.78
N LEU A 17 5.30 7.32 -3.80
CA LEU A 17 5.81 5.98 -4.15
C LEU A 17 6.31 5.95 -5.60
N VAL A 18 5.57 6.54 -6.55
CA VAL A 18 6.02 6.65 -7.94
C VAL A 18 7.41 7.30 -8.01
N MET A 19 7.59 8.46 -7.36
CA MET A 19 8.90 9.15 -7.34
C MET A 19 10.01 8.28 -6.73
N GLN A 20 9.72 7.57 -5.63
CA GLN A 20 10.68 6.68 -4.97
C GLN A 20 11.09 5.51 -5.88
N LEU A 21 10.14 4.89 -6.55
CA LEU A 21 10.39 3.74 -7.43
C LEU A 21 11.19 4.16 -8.68
N VAL A 22 10.77 5.24 -9.34
CA VAL A 22 11.47 5.78 -10.51
C VAL A 22 12.90 6.21 -10.13
N GLY A 23 13.07 6.90 -9.01
CA GLY A 23 14.39 7.31 -8.50
C GLY A 23 15.32 6.11 -8.18
N ARG A 24 14.78 4.93 -7.92
CA ARG A 24 15.51 3.68 -7.69
C ARG A 24 15.69 2.83 -8.97
N GLY A 25 15.20 3.32 -10.12
CA GLY A 25 15.30 2.62 -11.40
C GLY A 25 14.28 1.50 -11.61
N HIS A 26 13.17 1.49 -10.85
CA HIS A 26 12.02 0.63 -11.12
C HIS A 26 11.07 1.26 -12.13
N GLU A 27 10.25 0.42 -12.80
CA GLU A 27 9.14 0.87 -13.63
C GLU A 27 7.87 0.96 -12.76
N ALA A 28 7.29 2.16 -12.63
CA ALA A 28 6.05 2.39 -11.92
C ALA A 28 4.87 2.41 -12.91
N ILE A 29 4.02 1.38 -12.88
CA ILE A 29 2.79 1.30 -13.68
C ILE A 29 1.66 1.85 -12.82
N ALA A 30 1.14 3.02 -13.19
CA ALA A 30 0.29 3.84 -12.35
C ALA A 30 -1.18 3.82 -12.80
N LEU A 31 -2.02 3.06 -12.09
CA LEU A 31 -3.46 3.04 -12.35
C LEU A 31 -4.10 4.37 -11.95
N HIS A 32 -4.83 4.99 -12.89
CA HIS A 32 -5.56 6.23 -12.67
C HIS A 32 -6.94 6.20 -13.32
N ARG A 33 -7.90 6.96 -12.79
CA ARG A 33 -9.27 7.01 -13.33
C ARG A 33 -9.58 8.24 -14.19
N ASN A 34 -8.83 9.32 -14.03
CA ASN A 34 -9.05 10.58 -14.73
C ASN A 34 -7.85 10.88 -15.64
N PRO A 35 -8.06 11.33 -16.90
CA PRO A 35 -6.98 11.62 -17.85
C PRO A 35 -5.94 12.63 -17.31
N GLU A 36 -6.38 13.64 -16.57
CA GLU A 36 -5.49 14.64 -15.95
C GLU A 36 -4.48 14.00 -15.00
N GLN A 37 -4.92 12.99 -14.23
CA GLN A 37 -4.04 12.23 -13.34
C GLN A 37 -2.97 11.46 -14.12
N GLY A 38 -3.31 10.96 -15.32
CA GLY A 38 -2.38 10.28 -16.21
C GLY A 38 -1.19 11.16 -16.59
N SER A 39 -1.47 12.40 -17.02
CA SER A 39 -0.41 13.36 -17.37
C SER A 39 0.49 13.68 -16.17
N GLU A 40 -0.10 13.97 -15.00
CA GLU A 40 0.66 14.25 -13.79
C GLU A 40 1.53 13.05 -13.34
N LEU A 41 1.06 11.82 -13.51
CA LEU A 41 1.82 10.62 -13.18
C LEU A 41 2.94 10.37 -14.19
N ALA A 42 2.72 10.67 -15.48
CA ALA A 42 3.76 10.62 -16.50
C ALA A 42 4.89 11.63 -16.23
N ASP A 43 4.56 12.83 -15.77
CA ASP A 43 5.54 13.85 -15.38
C ASP A 43 6.41 13.41 -14.19
N LEU A 44 5.90 12.50 -13.33
CA LEU A 44 6.67 11.87 -12.27
C LEU A 44 7.52 10.67 -12.75
N GLY A 45 7.46 10.34 -14.04
CA GLY A 45 8.20 9.23 -14.65
C GLY A 45 7.48 7.87 -14.59
N ALA A 46 6.19 7.83 -14.22
CA ALA A 46 5.42 6.60 -14.26
C ALA A 46 4.93 6.27 -15.68
N MET A 47 4.50 5.02 -15.87
CA MET A 47 3.71 4.57 -17.00
C MET A 47 2.23 4.60 -16.60
N PRO A 48 1.45 5.63 -16.95
CA PRO A 48 0.05 5.72 -16.56
C PRO A 48 -0.79 4.72 -17.34
N ILE A 49 -1.72 4.07 -16.64
CA ILE A 49 -2.72 3.18 -17.22
C ILE A 49 -4.10 3.64 -16.73
N GLU A 50 -5.01 3.88 -17.67
CA GLU A 50 -6.38 4.28 -17.35
C GLU A 50 -7.20 3.07 -16.87
N GLY A 51 -7.93 3.26 -15.77
CA GLY A 51 -8.86 2.29 -15.24
C GLY A 51 -9.48 2.75 -13.91
N ASN A 52 -10.78 2.54 -13.80
CA ASN A 52 -11.51 2.85 -12.57
C ASN A 52 -11.68 1.59 -11.72
N LEU A 53 -11.06 1.57 -10.54
CA LEU A 53 -11.14 0.45 -9.59
C LEU A 53 -12.58 0.03 -9.26
N LEU A 54 -13.55 0.95 -9.34
CA LEU A 54 -14.95 0.68 -9.03
C LEU A 54 -15.73 0.06 -10.20
N GLU A 55 -15.18 0.09 -11.41
CA GLU A 55 -15.84 -0.33 -12.66
C GLU A 55 -15.15 -1.55 -13.30
N LEU A 56 -13.87 -1.75 -12.98
CA LEU A 56 -13.12 -2.88 -13.52
C LEU A 56 -13.58 -4.21 -12.90
N GLU A 57 -13.60 -5.25 -13.75
CA GLU A 57 -13.72 -6.63 -13.32
C GLU A 57 -12.32 -7.23 -13.08
N SER A 58 -12.25 -8.35 -12.33
CA SER A 58 -10.97 -8.99 -11.99
C SER A 58 -10.15 -9.39 -13.20
N GLY A 59 -10.79 -9.89 -14.27
CA GLY A 59 -10.11 -10.25 -15.52
C GLY A 59 -9.50 -9.05 -16.24
N GLN A 60 -10.21 -7.93 -16.28
CA GLN A 60 -9.71 -6.68 -16.88
C GLN A 60 -8.52 -6.14 -16.06
N MET A 61 -8.65 -6.09 -14.74
CA MET A 61 -7.57 -5.66 -13.85
C MET A 61 -6.35 -6.59 -13.98
N ALA A 62 -6.55 -7.91 -14.10
CA ALA A 62 -5.48 -8.88 -14.33
C ALA A 62 -4.72 -8.63 -15.62
N GLN A 63 -5.41 -8.25 -16.70
CA GLN A 63 -4.76 -7.89 -17.98
C GLN A 63 -3.87 -6.65 -17.81
N LEU A 64 -4.34 -5.61 -17.06
CA LEU A 64 -3.59 -4.39 -16.84
C LEU A 64 -2.30 -4.63 -16.03
N MET A 65 -2.30 -5.58 -15.11
CA MET A 65 -1.14 -5.88 -14.25
C MET A 65 -0.29 -7.08 -14.73
N SER A 66 -0.63 -7.71 -15.84
CA SER A 66 -0.03 -8.98 -16.30
C SER A 66 1.49 -8.94 -16.55
N SER A 67 2.06 -7.77 -16.80
CA SER A 67 3.50 -7.59 -17.00
C SER A 67 4.26 -7.13 -15.75
N SER A 68 3.59 -7.09 -14.58
CA SER A 68 4.16 -6.56 -13.36
C SER A 68 4.79 -7.66 -12.50
N ASP A 69 5.84 -7.30 -11.76
CA ASP A 69 6.50 -8.16 -10.78
C ASP A 69 5.85 -8.04 -9.40
N ALA A 70 5.22 -6.90 -9.13
CA ALA A 70 4.57 -6.61 -7.85
C ALA A 70 3.37 -5.70 -8.00
N VAL A 71 2.42 -5.81 -7.06
CA VAL A 71 1.30 -4.89 -6.88
C VAL A 71 1.46 -4.15 -5.56
N VAL A 72 1.25 -2.83 -5.58
CA VAL A 72 1.14 -2.01 -4.36
C VAL A 72 -0.23 -1.34 -4.33
N PHE A 73 -1.01 -1.66 -3.31
CA PHE A 73 -2.34 -1.11 -3.10
C PHE A 73 -2.27 0.04 -2.09
N THR A 74 -2.36 1.27 -2.59
CA THR A 74 -2.38 2.51 -1.79
C THR A 74 -3.70 3.24 -1.88
N ALA A 75 -4.69 2.68 -2.60
CA ALA A 75 -6.00 3.29 -2.73
C ALA A 75 -6.77 3.27 -1.40
N GLY A 76 -7.55 4.30 -1.19
CA GLY A 76 -8.46 4.42 -0.06
C GLY A 76 -9.45 5.55 -0.31
N ALA A 77 -10.60 5.49 0.34
CA ALA A 77 -11.67 6.47 0.18
C ALA A 77 -11.33 7.87 0.74
N GLY A 78 -10.29 7.98 1.59
CA GLY A 78 -9.82 9.27 2.11
C GLY A 78 -10.85 10.03 2.93
N GLY A 79 -11.78 9.34 3.59
CA GLY A 79 -12.84 9.96 4.39
C GLY A 79 -14.08 10.39 3.60
N ALA A 80 -14.22 9.98 2.32
CA ALA A 80 -15.34 10.32 1.44
C ALA A 80 -16.66 9.55 1.73
N GLY A 81 -16.79 8.98 2.93
CA GLY A 81 -18.00 8.30 3.40
C GLY A 81 -17.88 6.77 3.40
N MET A 82 -18.84 6.13 4.10
CA MET A 82 -18.81 4.68 4.33
C MET A 82 -18.97 3.87 3.04
N ASP A 83 -19.82 4.30 2.12
CA ASP A 83 -20.05 3.58 0.85
C ASP A 83 -18.78 3.50 0.01
N LEU A 84 -18.03 4.60 -0.11
CA LEU A 84 -16.78 4.63 -0.82
C LEU A 84 -15.69 3.87 -0.08
N THR A 85 -15.66 3.90 1.25
CA THR A 85 -14.77 3.08 2.06
C THR A 85 -15.02 1.58 1.81
N ASN A 86 -16.27 1.13 1.85
CA ASN A 86 -16.62 -0.26 1.56
C ASN A 86 -16.29 -0.65 0.12
N ALA A 87 -16.47 0.28 -0.83
CA ALA A 87 -16.22 0.03 -2.24
C ALA A 87 -14.71 -0.02 -2.56
N ILE A 88 -13.92 0.94 -2.09
CA ILE A 88 -12.50 1.07 -2.44
C ILE A 88 -11.62 0.21 -1.52
N ASP A 89 -11.71 0.47 -0.20
CA ASP A 89 -10.84 -0.21 0.79
C ASP A 89 -11.25 -1.68 1.01
N GLY A 90 -12.53 -2.03 0.77
CA GLY A 90 -13.06 -3.40 0.86
C GLY A 90 -13.05 -4.11 -0.50
N ARG A 91 -14.15 -3.99 -1.27
CA ARG A 91 -14.32 -4.71 -2.55
C ARG A 91 -13.20 -4.44 -3.57
N GLY A 92 -12.67 -3.21 -3.62
CA GLY A 92 -11.54 -2.87 -4.50
C GLY A 92 -10.29 -3.64 -4.17
N LEU A 93 -9.99 -3.89 -2.87
CA LEU A 93 -8.89 -4.75 -2.50
C LEU A 93 -9.15 -6.22 -2.87
N GLU A 94 -10.34 -6.75 -2.59
CA GLU A 94 -10.71 -8.12 -2.95
C GLU A 94 -10.56 -8.35 -4.46
N LEU A 95 -11.01 -7.39 -5.28
CA LEU A 95 -10.84 -7.37 -6.73
C LEU A 95 -9.35 -7.41 -7.11
N ALA A 96 -8.53 -6.55 -6.48
CA ALA A 96 -7.10 -6.47 -6.77
C ALA A 96 -6.34 -7.75 -6.41
N VAL A 97 -6.70 -8.40 -5.29
CA VAL A 97 -6.13 -9.69 -4.88
C VAL A 97 -6.50 -10.78 -5.89
N ALA A 98 -7.77 -10.88 -6.28
CA ALA A 98 -8.22 -11.85 -7.28
C ALA A 98 -7.51 -11.63 -8.64
N ALA A 99 -7.37 -10.37 -9.07
CA ALA A 99 -6.68 -9.99 -10.29
C ALA A 99 -5.19 -10.33 -10.25
N ALA A 100 -4.50 -10.08 -9.12
CA ALA A 100 -3.09 -10.43 -8.95
C ALA A 100 -2.86 -11.95 -9.07
N ILE A 101 -3.72 -12.76 -8.44
CA ILE A 101 -3.69 -14.23 -8.55
C ILE A 101 -3.89 -14.66 -10.01
N GLN A 102 -4.89 -14.10 -10.69
CA GLN A 102 -5.20 -14.41 -12.09
C GLN A 102 -4.07 -13.99 -13.04
N ALA A 103 -3.41 -12.87 -12.79
CA ALA A 103 -2.26 -12.38 -13.56
C ALA A 103 -0.95 -13.11 -13.24
N GLY A 104 -0.91 -13.95 -12.20
CA GLY A 104 0.31 -14.61 -11.73
C GLY A 104 1.30 -13.69 -11.01
N VAL A 105 0.86 -12.50 -10.60
CA VAL A 105 1.70 -11.54 -9.84
C VAL A 105 1.64 -11.90 -8.36
N ARG A 106 2.70 -12.49 -7.85
CA ARG A 106 2.72 -13.03 -6.48
C ARG A 106 2.95 -11.98 -5.41
N ARG A 107 3.81 -10.99 -5.68
CA ARG A 107 4.17 -9.94 -4.70
C ARG A 107 3.05 -8.92 -4.56
N PHE A 108 2.50 -8.77 -3.35
CA PHE A 108 1.41 -7.84 -3.06
C PHE A 108 1.67 -7.06 -1.77
N ILE A 109 1.72 -5.73 -1.86
CA ILE A 109 1.91 -4.85 -0.70
C ILE A 109 0.66 -4.01 -0.51
N LEU A 110 0.06 -4.06 0.69
CA LEU A 110 -1.13 -3.32 1.06
C LEU A 110 -0.79 -2.22 2.06
N VAL A 111 -1.23 -1.00 1.80
CA VAL A 111 -1.31 0.06 2.82
C VAL A 111 -2.65 -0.05 3.54
N SER A 112 -2.58 -0.49 4.78
CA SER A 112 -3.73 -0.64 5.67
C SER A 112 -3.77 0.45 6.74
N ALA A 113 -4.21 0.16 7.95
CA ALA A 113 -4.27 1.09 9.08
C ALA A 113 -4.04 0.33 10.38
N PHE A 114 -3.61 1.03 11.43
CA PHE A 114 -3.58 0.47 12.78
C PHE A 114 -4.98 0.00 13.19
N PRO A 115 -5.14 -1.25 13.63
CA PRO A 115 -6.45 -1.79 14.00
C PRO A 115 -7.05 -1.14 15.26
N ASP A 116 -6.21 -0.58 16.10
CA ASP A 116 -6.56 0.07 17.35
C ASP A 116 -6.24 1.58 17.33
N ALA A 117 -6.21 2.19 16.16
CA ALA A 117 -6.00 3.61 15.99
C ALA A 117 -7.02 4.42 16.82
N LEU A 118 -6.52 5.42 17.56
CA LEU A 118 -7.32 6.29 18.42
C LEU A 118 -8.10 5.56 19.53
N ARG A 119 -7.68 4.36 19.94
CA ARG A 119 -8.31 3.59 21.02
C ARG A 119 -8.40 4.44 22.30
N GLY A 120 -9.58 4.45 22.93
CA GLY A 120 -9.84 5.23 24.13
C GLY A 120 -10.41 6.63 23.87
N SER A 121 -10.51 7.06 22.61
CA SER A 121 -11.21 8.27 22.19
C SER A 121 -12.60 7.92 21.63
N PRO A 122 -13.61 8.81 21.75
CA PRO A 122 -14.87 8.63 21.04
C PRO A 122 -14.61 8.61 19.53
N LEU A 123 -14.99 7.52 18.88
CA LEU A 123 -14.84 7.35 17.42
C LEU A 123 -16.15 7.69 16.71
N SER A 124 -16.06 8.28 15.51
CA SER A 124 -17.23 8.42 14.66
C SER A 124 -17.60 7.08 14.03
N GLU A 125 -18.88 6.87 13.73
CA GLU A 125 -19.37 5.69 13.01
C GLU A 125 -18.61 5.43 11.70
N GLY A 126 -18.31 6.50 10.97
CA GLY A 126 -17.51 6.41 9.72
C GLY A 126 -16.10 5.90 9.96
N PHE A 127 -15.45 6.29 11.07
CA PHE A 127 -14.12 5.80 11.41
C PHE A 127 -14.16 4.34 11.90
N GLU A 128 -15.15 3.95 12.69
CA GLU A 128 -15.36 2.55 13.09
C GLU A 128 -15.58 1.65 11.88
N ASN A 129 -16.43 2.08 10.93
CA ASN A 129 -16.61 1.38 9.65
C ASN A 129 -15.29 1.27 8.88
N TYR A 130 -14.50 2.35 8.79
CA TYR A 130 -13.20 2.34 8.12
C TYR A 130 -12.27 1.28 8.72
N ILE A 131 -12.11 1.25 10.04
CA ILE A 131 -11.26 0.27 10.72
C ILE A 131 -11.79 -1.17 10.51
N ALA A 132 -13.10 -1.35 10.57
CA ALA A 132 -13.72 -2.67 10.32
C ALA A 132 -13.46 -3.15 8.88
N VAL A 133 -13.55 -2.26 7.89
CA VAL A 133 -13.25 -2.56 6.48
C VAL A 133 -11.77 -2.94 6.32
N LYS A 134 -10.85 -2.14 6.88
CA LYS A 134 -9.40 -2.42 6.80
C LYS A 134 -9.05 -3.77 7.44
N LYS A 135 -9.64 -4.11 8.58
CA LYS A 135 -9.44 -5.43 9.23
C LYS A 135 -9.92 -6.59 8.34
N ARG A 136 -11.08 -6.44 7.68
CA ARG A 136 -11.57 -7.46 6.73
C ARG A 136 -10.68 -7.58 5.50
N ALA A 137 -10.21 -6.45 4.97
CA ALA A 137 -9.28 -6.39 3.85
C ALA A 137 -7.96 -7.08 4.18
N ASP A 138 -7.39 -6.80 5.36
CA ASP A 138 -6.19 -7.50 5.86
C ASP A 138 -6.40 -9.02 5.93
N ALA A 139 -7.52 -9.47 6.54
CA ALA A 139 -7.85 -10.88 6.66
C ALA A 139 -8.03 -11.57 5.30
N HIS A 140 -8.66 -10.88 4.32
CA HIS A 140 -8.82 -11.39 2.97
C HIS A 140 -7.46 -11.61 2.28
N LEU A 141 -6.56 -10.63 2.35
CA LEU A 141 -5.23 -10.73 1.77
C LEU A 141 -4.38 -11.83 2.45
N VAL A 142 -4.44 -11.92 3.78
CA VAL A 142 -3.73 -12.96 4.56
C VAL A 142 -4.19 -14.36 4.17
N GLY A 143 -5.48 -14.55 3.83
CA GLY A 143 -6.03 -15.82 3.37
C GLY A 143 -5.61 -16.23 1.97
N SER A 144 -4.89 -15.40 1.22
CA SER A 144 -4.39 -15.70 -0.12
C SER A 144 -3.01 -16.37 -0.10
N ASP A 145 -2.65 -17.00 -1.23
CA ASP A 145 -1.32 -17.58 -1.45
C ASP A 145 -0.27 -16.59 -1.99
N LEU A 146 -0.59 -15.29 -1.96
CA LEU A 146 0.34 -14.24 -2.40
C LEU A 146 1.52 -14.07 -1.42
N ASP A 147 2.60 -13.51 -1.91
CA ASP A 147 3.74 -13.07 -1.11
C ASP A 147 3.47 -11.65 -0.60
N TRP A 148 2.49 -11.56 0.32
CA TRP A 148 1.94 -10.30 0.78
C TRP A 148 2.76 -9.64 1.90
N VAL A 149 2.70 -8.30 1.96
CA VAL A 149 3.06 -7.49 3.12
C VAL A 149 1.94 -6.51 3.39
N ILE A 150 1.50 -6.41 4.63
CA ILE A 150 0.51 -5.43 5.08
C ILE A 150 1.23 -4.38 5.92
N VAL A 151 1.25 -3.14 5.43
CA VAL A 151 1.81 -2.00 6.14
C VAL A 151 0.68 -1.24 6.79
N ARG A 152 0.72 -1.10 8.12
CA ARG A 152 -0.25 -0.37 8.94
C ARG A 152 0.39 0.93 9.46
N PRO A 153 0.33 2.02 8.71
CA PRO A 153 0.87 3.29 9.16
C PRO A 153 0.02 3.91 10.27
N GLY A 154 0.65 4.67 11.15
CA GLY A 154 -0.01 5.58 12.07
C GLY A 154 -0.71 6.74 11.35
N THR A 155 -1.02 7.83 12.07
CA THR A 155 -1.58 9.05 11.48
C THR A 155 -0.65 9.58 10.40
N LEU A 156 -1.19 9.74 9.19
CA LEU A 156 -0.43 10.19 8.02
C LEU A 156 -0.27 11.72 8.00
N LEU A 157 0.97 12.20 8.07
CA LEU A 157 1.32 13.61 7.99
C LEU A 157 1.72 14.03 6.57
N GLU A 158 1.62 15.35 6.30
CA GLU A 158 2.11 15.95 5.04
C GLU A 158 3.55 16.47 5.17
N ASP A 159 4.14 16.36 6.34
CA ASP A 159 5.50 16.80 6.60
C ASP A 159 6.51 16.05 5.74
N THR A 160 7.63 16.70 5.48
CA THR A 160 8.75 16.06 4.78
C THR A 160 9.24 14.85 5.56
N GLY A 161 9.48 13.74 4.87
CA GLY A 161 10.01 12.53 5.47
C GLY A 161 11.40 12.72 6.07
N THR A 162 11.65 12.02 7.16
CA THR A 162 12.96 12.02 7.83
C THR A 162 13.88 10.92 7.30
N GLY A 163 13.33 9.96 6.54
CA GLY A 163 14.03 8.73 6.14
C GLY A 163 14.23 7.76 7.30
N LYS A 164 13.60 8.00 8.46
CA LYS A 164 13.71 7.19 9.67
C LYS A 164 12.35 6.80 10.21
N ILE A 165 12.21 5.56 10.62
CA ILE A 165 10.96 4.95 11.06
C ILE A 165 11.15 4.09 12.30
N LEU A 166 10.04 3.82 12.97
CA LEU A 166 9.85 2.70 13.87
C LEU A 166 8.88 1.72 13.20
N THR A 167 9.28 0.47 13.04
CA THR A 167 8.42 -0.59 12.50
C THR A 167 8.71 -1.92 13.19
N ASP A 168 7.64 -2.63 13.49
CA ASP A 168 7.65 -4.00 14.00
C ASP A 168 6.23 -4.58 13.81
N VAL A 169 6.00 -5.82 14.26
CA VAL A 169 4.69 -6.51 14.24
C VAL A 169 3.67 -5.85 15.18
N ALA A 170 4.13 -5.19 16.24
CA ALA A 170 3.33 -4.39 17.15
C ALA A 170 4.17 -3.27 17.76
N ILE A 171 3.74 -2.03 17.58
CA ILE A 171 4.39 -0.81 18.12
C ILE A 171 3.34 0.14 18.69
N PRO A 172 3.74 1.11 19.52
CA PRO A 172 2.83 2.18 19.94
C PRO A 172 2.27 2.95 18.74
N TYR A 173 0.97 3.28 18.80
CA TYR A 173 0.34 4.16 17.82
C TYR A 173 0.99 5.55 17.84
N GLY A 174 1.19 6.13 16.67
CA GLY A 174 1.84 7.44 16.51
C GLY A 174 1.58 8.01 15.12
N GLU A 175 2.47 8.87 14.68
CA GLU A 175 2.40 9.58 13.41
C GLU A 175 3.51 9.13 12.48
N VAL A 176 3.32 9.33 11.16
CA VAL A 176 4.36 9.09 10.14
C VAL A 176 4.10 9.95 8.92
N SER A 177 5.17 10.49 8.32
CA SER A 177 5.04 11.22 7.06
C SER A 177 4.66 10.29 5.90
N ARG A 178 3.91 10.81 4.94
CA ARG A 178 3.61 10.06 3.69
C ARG A 178 4.87 9.77 2.88
N ASP A 179 5.90 10.58 3.00
CA ASP A 179 7.20 10.35 2.36
C ASP A 179 7.87 9.09 2.95
N ASP A 180 7.87 8.93 4.28
CA ASP A 180 8.46 7.78 4.95
C ASP A 180 7.65 6.50 4.72
N VAL A 181 6.32 6.60 4.60
CA VAL A 181 5.48 5.48 4.16
C VAL A 181 5.87 5.06 2.73
N ALA A 182 5.98 6.00 1.79
CA ALA A 182 6.36 5.70 0.42
C ALA A 182 7.78 5.13 0.32
N ALA A 183 8.73 5.65 1.09
CA ALA A 183 10.09 5.11 1.17
C ALA A 183 10.11 3.68 1.70
N THR A 184 9.26 3.37 2.70
CA THR A 184 9.11 2.01 3.25
C THR A 184 8.52 1.05 2.20
N LEU A 185 7.50 1.48 1.46
CA LEU A 185 6.91 0.66 0.38
C LEU A 185 7.94 0.37 -0.72
N ALA A 186 8.73 1.37 -1.14
CA ALA A 186 9.77 1.18 -2.13
C ALA A 186 10.88 0.23 -1.61
N GLU A 187 11.28 0.35 -0.35
CA GLU A 187 12.24 -0.56 0.27
C GLU A 187 11.72 -1.99 0.34
N LEU A 188 10.43 -2.20 0.60
CA LEU A 188 9.80 -3.53 0.58
C LEU A 188 9.78 -4.15 -0.83
N ILE A 189 9.80 -3.36 -1.91
CA ILE A 189 10.00 -3.85 -3.28
C ILE A 189 11.43 -4.37 -3.45
N ASP A 190 12.43 -3.67 -2.91
CA ASP A 190 13.85 -4.08 -2.96
C ASP A 190 14.15 -5.27 -2.03
N GLN A 191 13.29 -5.57 -1.06
CA GLN A 191 13.46 -6.62 -0.05
C GLN A 191 12.39 -7.74 -0.20
N PRO A 192 12.36 -8.50 -1.31
CA PRO A 192 11.28 -9.48 -1.58
C PRO A 192 11.22 -10.63 -0.58
N LYS A 193 12.28 -10.88 0.19
CA LYS A 193 12.30 -11.88 1.26
C LYS A 193 11.41 -11.50 2.44
N VAL A 194 11.16 -10.21 2.67
CA VAL A 194 10.18 -9.73 3.65
C VAL A 194 8.79 -9.99 3.06
N SER A 195 8.14 -11.07 3.44
CA SER A 195 6.82 -11.46 2.92
C SER A 195 5.98 -12.14 4.00
N ARG A 196 4.67 -12.22 3.79
CA ARG A 196 3.68 -12.81 4.71
C ARG A 196 3.80 -12.25 6.13
N VAL A 197 3.93 -10.94 6.22
CA VAL A 197 4.07 -10.20 7.48
C VAL A 197 3.17 -8.98 7.49
N ILE A 198 2.58 -8.72 8.66
CA ILE A 198 1.91 -7.46 8.98
C ILE A 198 2.90 -6.65 9.80
N ILE A 199 3.13 -5.42 9.39
CA ILE A 199 3.99 -4.47 10.10
C ILE A 199 3.24 -3.20 10.41
N GLU A 200 3.43 -2.68 11.61
CA GLU A 200 3.01 -1.35 12.00
C GLU A 200 4.15 -0.35 11.74
N LEU A 201 3.82 0.89 11.45
CA LEU A 201 4.77 1.89 10.97
C LEU A 201 4.46 3.27 11.55
N THR A 202 5.43 3.84 12.26
CA THR A 202 5.41 5.21 12.76
C THR A 202 6.75 5.90 12.53
N GLN A 203 6.82 7.21 12.78
CA GLN A 203 8.08 7.94 12.84
C GLN A 203 8.98 7.33 13.92
N GLY A 204 10.29 7.29 13.67
CA GLY A 204 11.27 6.73 14.58
C GLY A 204 12.70 7.19 14.28
N ASP A 205 13.68 6.43 14.79
CA ASP A 205 15.09 6.80 14.69
C ASP A 205 15.92 5.86 13.78
N THR A 206 15.30 4.79 13.29
CA THR A 206 16.00 3.80 12.45
C THR A 206 15.83 4.14 10.97
N PRO A 207 16.92 4.24 10.16
CA PRO A 207 16.82 4.42 8.73
C PRO A 207 15.89 3.35 8.10
N VAL A 208 15.07 3.77 7.13
CA VAL A 208 14.06 2.89 6.49
C VAL A 208 14.66 1.59 6.00
N SER A 209 15.81 1.64 5.31
CA SER A 209 16.48 0.44 4.78
C SER A 209 16.92 -0.55 5.87
N ASP A 210 17.39 -0.04 7.00
CA ASP A 210 17.82 -0.88 8.12
C ASP A 210 16.64 -1.46 8.88
N ALA A 211 15.57 -0.67 9.05
CA ALA A 211 14.34 -1.10 9.71
C ALA A 211 13.66 -2.23 8.92
N VAL A 212 13.50 -2.09 7.60
CA VAL A 212 12.92 -3.12 6.74
C VAL A 212 13.79 -4.38 6.70
N ARG A 213 15.12 -4.24 6.61
CA ARG A 213 16.04 -5.39 6.61
C ARG A 213 15.97 -6.23 7.89
N ARG A 214 15.66 -5.62 9.02
CA ARG A 214 15.50 -6.35 10.31
C ARG A 214 14.30 -7.29 10.29
N LEU A 215 13.25 -6.99 9.50
CA LEU A 215 12.06 -7.84 9.39
C LEU A 215 12.35 -9.20 8.75
N ASP A 216 13.38 -9.31 7.91
CA ASP A 216 13.82 -10.59 7.31
C ASP A 216 14.53 -11.48 8.35
N ARG A 217 15.31 -10.90 9.26
CA ARG A 217 16.13 -11.64 10.23
C ARG A 217 15.33 -12.36 11.32
N GLY A 218 14.10 -11.94 11.57
CA GLY A 218 13.22 -12.57 12.57
C GLY A 218 12.72 -13.97 12.21
N ARG A 219 12.91 -14.43 10.96
CA ARG A 219 12.43 -15.74 10.46
C ARG A 219 13.49 -16.83 10.36
N CYS A 220 14.76 -16.51 10.59
CA CYS A 220 15.86 -17.50 10.54
C CYS A 220 16.13 -18.24 11.85
N SER A 221 15.25 -18.13 12.86
CA SER A 221 15.46 -18.71 14.20
C SER A 221 14.31 -19.61 14.66
N GLN A 222 13.77 -20.44 13.76
CA GLN A 222 12.88 -21.56 14.13
C GLN A 222 13.28 -22.81 13.39
#